data_eed1bfb728858229c68fb5c04f361df8
#
_entry.id   eed1bfb728858229c68fb5c04f361df8
#
_cell.length_a   1.000
_cell.length_b   1.000
_cell.length_c   1.000
_cell.angle_alpha   90.00
_cell.angle_beta   90.00
_cell.angle_gamma   90.00
#
_symmetry.space_group_name_H-M   'P 1'
#
loop_
_entity.id
_entity.type
_entity.pdbx_description
1 polymer ?
#
loop_
_entity_poly.entity_id
_entity_poly.type
_entity_poly.pdbx_seq_one_letter_code
_entity_poly.pdbx_strand_id
1 'polypeptide(L)'
;EKSQRILVRDQESLIKALALNSEAFSSRISFQGFLQNNIQVANSSSETSILLEKQPEIVGWAHEFVKCNNPDFPNLPQWLLGQTLIVKSMDFARTLSISHPSIRILTLLGEILEPDGTLTMGTHHAETGILSRKAELRELKNTLIQTEDFIALAQSSLDETKSAISLADTRIEN
;
A
#
# COMPACT_ATOMS: atom_id res chain seq x y z
N GLU A 1 -3.11 -1.39 -11.72
CA GLU A 1 -2.49 -2.37 -12.65
C GLU A 1 -1.00 -2.58 -12.40
N LYS A 2 -0.18 -1.52 -12.21
CA LYS A 2 1.28 -1.66 -12.00
C LYS A 2 1.62 -2.47 -10.73
N SER A 3 0.81 -2.40 -9.68
CA SER A 3 1.02 -3.12 -8.41
C SER A 3 0.75 -4.62 -8.47
N GLN A 4 0.16 -5.10 -9.55
CA GLN A 4 -0.13 -6.53 -9.76
C GLN A 4 0.89 -7.22 -10.68
N ARG A 5 1.96 -6.53 -11.06
CA ARG A 5 3.04 -7.09 -11.88
C ARG A 5 4.08 -7.78 -11.01
N ILE A 6 4.61 -8.89 -11.49
CA ILE A 6 5.76 -9.56 -10.88
C ILE A 6 7.02 -8.82 -11.33
N LEU A 7 7.75 -8.27 -10.37
CA LEU A 7 9.03 -7.61 -10.64
C LEU A 7 10.13 -8.65 -10.70
N VAL A 8 10.93 -8.58 -11.73
CA VAL A 8 12.08 -9.45 -11.94
C VAL A 8 13.34 -8.59 -12.01
N ARG A 9 14.40 -9.06 -11.38
CA ARG A 9 15.66 -8.32 -11.26
C ARG A 9 16.26 -7.94 -12.61
N ASP A 10 16.20 -8.87 -13.56
CA ASP A 10 16.68 -8.67 -14.92
C ASP A 10 15.86 -9.53 -15.90
N GLN A 11 15.88 -9.11 -17.16
CA GLN A 11 15.13 -9.75 -18.23
C GLN A 11 15.71 -11.13 -18.64
N GLU A 12 17.01 -11.32 -18.44
CA GLU A 12 17.69 -12.58 -18.75
C GLU A 12 17.29 -13.70 -17.78
N SER A 13 17.24 -13.38 -16.49
CA SER A 13 16.73 -14.29 -15.45
C SER A 13 15.27 -14.67 -15.70
N LEU A 14 14.45 -13.73 -16.16
CA LEU A 14 13.06 -14.01 -16.53
C LEU A 14 12.98 -15.01 -17.69
N ILE A 15 13.73 -14.77 -18.78
CA ILE A 15 13.73 -15.66 -19.93
C ILE A 15 14.18 -17.07 -19.53
N LYS A 16 15.23 -17.19 -18.73
CA LYS A 16 15.71 -18.49 -18.21
C LYS A 16 14.66 -19.19 -17.35
N ALA A 17 14.00 -18.46 -16.46
CA ALA A 17 12.94 -19.01 -15.60
C ALA A 17 11.72 -19.47 -16.41
N LEU A 18 11.33 -18.73 -17.44
CA LEU A 18 10.23 -19.09 -18.31
C LEU A 18 10.57 -20.29 -19.21
N ALA A 19 11.82 -20.42 -19.65
CA ALA A 19 12.29 -21.57 -20.45
C ALA A 19 12.34 -22.87 -19.63
N LEU A 20 12.56 -22.78 -18.31
CA LEU A 20 12.55 -23.93 -17.41
C LEU A 20 11.12 -24.38 -17.04
N ASN A 21 10.15 -23.51 -17.19
CA ASN A 21 8.75 -23.78 -16.83
C ASN A 21 7.97 -24.16 -18.09
N SER A 22 7.83 -25.44 -18.35
CA SER A 22 7.12 -25.97 -19.52
C SER A 22 5.59 -25.95 -19.38
N GLU A 23 5.07 -25.64 -18.18
CA GLU A 23 3.64 -25.59 -17.95
C GLU A 23 3.06 -24.22 -18.32
N ALA A 24 1.95 -24.24 -19.04
CA ALA A 24 1.23 -23.02 -19.39
C ALA A 24 0.60 -22.40 -18.13
N PHE A 25 0.75 -21.07 -17.98
CA PHE A 25 0.09 -20.34 -16.90
C PHE A 25 -1.43 -20.43 -17.06
N SER A 26 -2.14 -20.78 -16.00
CA SER A 26 -3.61 -20.87 -15.98
C SER A 26 -4.30 -19.50 -16.07
N SER A 27 -3.56 -18.39 -15.87
CA SER A 27 -4.07 -17.02 -15.92
C SER A 27 -3.04 -16.07 -16.55
N ARG A 28 -3.50 -14.89 -16.98
CA ARG A 28 -2.63 -13.85 -17.52
C ARG A 28 -1.77 -13.26 -16.39
N ILE A 29 -0.46 -13.38 -16.49
CA ILE A 29 0.53 -12.84 -15.54
C ILE A 29 1.38 -11.82 -16.28
N SER A 30 1.59 -10.65 -15.67
CA SER A 30 2.46 -9.60 -16.21
C SER A 30 3.77 -9.57 -15.44
N PHE A 31 4.88 -9.73 -16.18
CA PHE A 31 6.22 -9.60 -15.64
C PHE A 31 6.82 -8.28 -16.07
N GLN A 32 7.61 -7.66 -15.19
CA GLN A 32 8.33 -6.45 -15.52
C GLN A 32 9.77 -6.54 -15.00
N GLY A 33 10.74 -6.41 -15.91
CA GLY A 33 12.15 -6.34 -15.56
C GLY A 33 12.46 -5.00 -14.88
N PHE A 34 13.14 -5.05 -13.75
CA PHE A 34 13.64 -3.88 -13.05
C PHE A 34 15.04 -3.57 -13.56
N LEU A 35 15.13 -2.74 -14.60
CA LEU A 35 16.40 -2.26 -15.13
C LEU A 35 16.86 -1.07 -14.28
N GLN A 36 17.88 -1.26 -13.45
CA GLN A 36 18.47 -0.19 -12.63
C GLN A 36 18.92 1.03 -13.47
N ASN A 37 19.23 0.82 -14.75
CA ASN A 37 19.70 1.88 -15.66
C ASN A 37 18.57 2.65 -16.35
N ASN A 38 17.32 2.18 -16.28
CA ASN A 38 16.14 2.84 -16.85
C ASN A 38 15.34 3.65 -15.83
N ILE A 39 15.93 3.96 -14.69
CA ILE A 39 15.48 5.13 -13.94
C ILE A 39 15.97 6.34 -14.75
N GLN A 40 15.33 6.58 -15.91
CA GLN A 40 15.09 7.94 -16.28
C GLN A 40 14.19 8.48 -15.18
N VAL A 41 14.84 8.87 -14.08
CA VAL A 41 14.37 9.97 -13.30
C VAL A 41 14.10 11.00 -14.38
N ALA A 42 12.82 11.16 -14.74
CA ALA A 42 12.43 12.39 -15.34
C ALA A 42 12.90 13.39 -14.28
N ASN A 43 14.11 13.89 -14.48
CA ASN A 43 14.58 15.08 -13.84
C ASN A 43 13.63 16.16 -14.37
N SER A 44 12.42 16.19 -13.80
CA SER A 44 11.71 17.42 -13.62
C SER A 44 12.77 18.26 -12.97
N SER A 45 13.31 19.19 -13.75
CA SER A 45 14.45 20.02 -13.43
C SER A 45 14.39 20.34 -11.94
N SER A 46 15.48 20.14 -11.21
CA SER A 46 15.56 20.26 -9.74
C SER A 46 14.90 21.55 -9.24
N GLU A 47 14.88 22.57 -10.06
CA GLU A 47 14.22 23.85 -9.83
C GLU A 47 12.68 23.75 -9.76
N THR A 48 12.05 22.96 -10.62
CA THR A 48 10.59 22.78 -10.63
C THR A 48 10.14 22.01 -9.39
N SER A 49 10.91 21.00 -8.95
CA SER A 49 10.61 20.26 -7.73
C SER A 49 10.70 21.15 -6.49
N ILE A 50 11.73 21.99 -6.38
CA ILE A 50 11.94 22.91 -5.26
C ILE A 50 10.84 24.00 -5.20
N LEU A 51 10.37 24.49 -6.35
CA LEU A 51 9.29 25.49 -6.41
C LEU A 51 7.94 24.88 -6.03
N LEU A 52 7.69 23.63 -6.40
CA LEU A 52 6.47 22.90 -6.06
C LEU A 52 6.40 22.62 -4.54
N GLU A 53 7.50 22.19 -3.92
CA GLU A 53 7.55 21.84 -2.49
C GLU A 53 7.28 23.02 -1.54
N LYS A 54 7.44 24.26 -2.00
CA LYS A 54 7.18 25.45 -1.19
C LYS A 54 5.71 25.87 -1.09
N GLN A 55 4.81 25.21 -1.83
CA GLN A 55 3.39 25.57 -1.83
C GLN A 55 2.65 24.87 -0.68
N PRO A 56 1.86 25.59 0.12
CA PRO A 56 1.18 25.05 1.31
C PRO A 56 0.14 23.97 1.00
N GLU A 57 -0.33 23.90 -0.25
CA GLU A 57 -1.29 22.90 -0.72
C GLU A 57 -0.63 21.57 -1.12
N ILE A 58 0.70 21.55 -1.28
CA ILE A 58 1.45 20.35 -1.61
C ILE A 58 1.87 19.64 -0.33
N VAL A 59 1.63 18.33 -0.28
CA VAL A 59 2.04 17.46 0.83
C VAL A 59 3.44 16.90 0.59
N GLY A 60 3.76 16.51 -0.65
CA GLY A 60 5.05 15.98 -1.05
C GLY A 60 4.93 14.94 -2.18
N TRP A 61 6.06 14.38 -2.56
CA TRP A 61 6.10 13.33 -3.58
C TRP A 61 5.72 11.97 -2.97
N ALA A 62 4.88 11.20 -3.65
CA ALA A 62 4.35 9.95 -3.13
C ALA A 62 5.44 8.92 -2.79
N HIS A 63 6.56 8.91 -3.50
CA HIS A 63 7.67 8.00 -3.23
C HIS A 63 8.40 8.28 -1.91
N GLU A 64 8.31 9.48 -1.36
CA GLU A 64 8.94 9.86 -0.08
C GLU A 64 8.22 9.23 1.13
N PHE A 65 6.93 8.92 0.97
CA PHE A 65 6.09 8.32 2.01
C PHE A 65 6.14 6.78 2.01
N VAL A 66 6.85 6.17 1.06
CA VAL A 66 6.92 4.72 0.89
C VAL A 66 8.36 4.24 0.99
N LYS A 67 8.58 3.20 1.80
CA LYS A 67 9.89 2.54 1.93
C LYS A 67 9.82 1.12 1.38
N CYS A 68 10.85 0.72 0.66
CA CYS A 68 11.05 -0.66 0.23
C CYS A 68 12.08 -1.33 1.14
N ASN A 69 11.67 -2.40 1.82
CA ASN A 69 12.56 -3.15 2.71
C ASN A 69 13.37 -4.23 1.97
N ASN A 70 13.11 -4.41 0.67
CA ASN A 70 13.84 -5.41 -0.13
C ASN A 70 15.13 -4.78 -0.68
N PRO A 71 16.32 -5.32 -0.30
CA PRO A 71 17.60 -4.79 -0.75
C PRO A 71 17.83 -4.94 -2.27
N ASP A 72 17.14 -5.87 -2.93
CA ASP A 72 17.24 -6.07 -4.37
C ASP A 72 16.58 -4.93 -5.18
N PHE A 73 15.67 -4.19 -4.55
CA PHE A 73 14.89 -3.14 -5.20
C PHE A 73 14.86 -1.83 -4.38
N PRO A 74 16.01 -1.23 -4.05
CA PRO A 74 16.06 -0.06 -3.15
C PRO A 74 15.30 1.15 -3.71
N ASN A 75 15.31 1.33 -5.02
CA ASN A 75 14.71 2.48 -5.71
C ASN A 75 13.29 2.19 -6.25
N LEU A 76 12.66 1.10 -5.81
CA LEU A 76 11.31 0.70 -6.27
C LEU A 76 10.25 1.78 -6.02
N PRO A 77 10.19 2.45 -4.84
CA PRO A 77 9.24 3.54 -4.61
C PRO A 77 9.40 4.68 -5.62
N GLN A 78 10.63 5.11 -5.86
CA GLN A 78 10.94 6.14 -6.84
C GLN A 78 10.52 5.76 -8.26
N TRP A 79 10.74 4.51 -8.63
CA TRP A 79 10.39 4.02 -9.96
C TRP A 79 8.87 3.91 -10.17
N LEU A 80 8.11 3.48 -9.15
CA LEU A 80 6.65 3.34 -9.25
C LEU A 80 5.90 4.66 -9.09
N LEU A 81 6.38 5.53 -8.19
CA LEU A 81 5.65 6.69 -7.68
C LEU A 81 6.38 8.02 -7.92
N GLY A 82 7.55 8.01 -8.55
CA GLY A 82 8.40 9.19 -8.70
C GLY A 82 7.76 10.36 -9.44
N GLN A 83 6.71 10.11 -10.22
CA GLN A 83 5.94 11.15 -10.94
C GLN A 83 4.56 11.39 -10.30
N THR A 84 4.35 10.98 -9.06
CA THR A 84 3.08 11.16 -8.36
C THR A 84 3.25 12.18 -7.24
N LEU A 85 2.53 13.28 -7.33
CA LEU A 85 2.52 14.35 -6.32
C LEU A 85 1.26 14.27 -5.47
N ILE A 86 1.39 14.42 -4.16
CA ILE A 86 0.28 14.43 -3.22
C ILE A 86 -0.09 15.88 -2.88
N VAL A 87 -1.36 16.22 -3.04
CA VAL A 87 -1.91 17.54 -2.76
C VAL A 87 -3.11 17.47 -1.82
N LYS A 88 -3.49 18.60 -1.21
CA LYS A 88 -4.59 18.62 -0.26
C LYS A 88 -5.97 18.64 -0.91
N SER A 89 -6.12 19.37 -2.03
CA SER A 89 -7.43 19.62 -2.64
C SER A 89 -7.43 19.34 -4.16
N MET A 90 -8.61 18.98 -4.67
CA MET A 90 -8.81 18.74 -6.10
C MET A 90 -8.77 20.04 -6.92
N ASP A 91 -9.21 21.16 -6.38
CA ASP A 91 -9.17 22.44 -7.10
C ASP A 91 -7.73 22.86 -7.36
N PHE A 92 -6.85 22.67 -6.39
CA PHE A 92 -5.42 22.87 -6.56
C PHE A 92 -4.83 21.87 -7.56
N ALA A 93 -5.23 20.60 -7.51
CA ALA A 93 -4.80 19.56 -8.45
C ALA A 93 -5.09 19.95 -9.90
N ARG A 94 -6.29 20.45 -10.19
CA ARG A 94 -6.69 20.93 -11.53
C ARG A 94 -5.83 22.09 -12.02
N THR A 95 -5.59 23.06 -11.16
CA THR A 95 -4.73 24.21 -11.51
C THR A 95 -3.31 23.76 -11.80
N LEU A 96 -2.78 22.84 -10.98
CA LEU A 96 -1.44 22.32 -11.13
C LEU A 96 -1.27 21.46 -12.38
N SER A 97 -2.26 20.66 -12.76
CA SER A 97 -2.22 19.81 -13.96
C SER A 97 -2.08 20.62 -15.27
N ILE A 98 -2.61 21.84 -15.31
CA ILE A 98 -2.46 22.73 -16.46
C ILE A 98 -0.99 23.16 -16.62
N SER A 99 -0.33 23.45 -15.51
CA SER A 99 1.07 23.92 -15.52
C SER A 99 2.06 22.74 -15.63
N HIS A 100 1.68 21.56 -15.18
CA HIS A 100 2.54 20.36 -15.11
C HIS A 100 1.81 19.11 -15.62
N PRO A 101 1.55 19.01 -16.92
CA PRO A 101 0.70 17.97 -17.52
C PRO A 101 1.29 16.56 -17.45
N SER A 102 2.56 16.40 -17.12
CA SER A 102 3.23 15.09 -17.03
C SER A 102 3.17 14.45 -15.64
N ILE A 103 2.63 15.18 -14.64
CA ILE A 103 2.60 14.73 -13.25
C ILE A 103 1.25 14.09 -12.96
N ARG A 104 1.26 12.90 -12.35
CA ARG A 104 0.08 12.32 -11.72
C ARG A 104 -0.14 13.02 -10.38
N ILE A 105 -1.38 13.44 -10.11
CA ILE A 105 -1.71 14.13 -8.88
C ILE A 105 -2.69 13.28 -8.07
N LEU A 106 -2.40 13.12 -6.78
CA LEU A 106 -3.21 12.38 -5.82
C LEU A 106 -3.67 13.34 -4.72
N THR A 107 -4.96 13.38 -4.41
CA THR A 107 -5.47 14.15 -3.28
C THR A 107 -5.47 13.33 -1.98
N LEU A 108 -5.54 14.01 -0.83
CA LEU A 108 -5.68 13.33 0.48
C LEU A 108 -6.99 12.54 0.61
N LEU A 109 -8.00 12.85 -0.23
CA LEU A 109 -9.25 12.11 -0.29
C LEU A 109 -9.17 10.85 -1.18
N GLY A 110 -8.01 10.59 -1.78
CA GLY A 110 -7.80 9.43 -2.65
C GLY A 110 -8.25 9.63 -4.11
N GLU A 111 -8.53 10.86 -4.50
CA GLU A 111 -8.84 11.21 -5.89
C GLU A 111 -7.55 11.29 -6.71
N ILE A 112 -7.57 10.77 -7.93
CA ILE A 112 -6.40 10.70 -8.80
C ILE A 112 -6.67 11.45 -10.09
N LEU A 113 -5.80 12.39 -10.42
CA LEU A 113 -5.76 13.06 -11.71
C LEU A 113 -4.53 12.58 -12.48
N GLU A 114 -4.80 11.84 -13.56
CA GLU A 114 -3.76 11.29 -14.43
C GLU A 114 -3.23 12.34 -15.43
N PRO A 115 -2.02 12.16 -15.96
CA PRO A 115 -1.44 13.05 -16.97
C PRO A 115 -2.26 13.17 -18.26
N ASP A 116 -3.07 12.18 -18.60
CA ASP A 116 -3.98 12.19 -19.75
C ASP A 116 -5.28 12.95 -19.50
N GLY A 117 -5.44 13.54 -18.30
CA GLY A 117 -6.64 14.25 -17.88
C GLY A 117 -7.71 13.34 -17.27
N THR A 118 -7.49 12.05 -17.17
CA THR A 118 -8.42 11.12 -16.53
C THR A 118 -8.54 11.42 -15.05
N LEU A 119 -9.75 11.70 -14.58
CA LEU A 119 -10.05 11.90 -13.17
C LEU A 119 -10.72 10.64 -12.61
N THR A 120 -10.09 10.05 -11.61
CA THR A 120 -10.65 8.93 -10.84
C THR A 120 -11.06 9.42 -9.47
N MET A 121 -12.32 9.29 -9.14
CA MET A 121 -12.93 9.70 -7.86
C MET A 121 -13.66 8.53 -7.23
N GLY A 122 -13.82 8.58 -5.91
CA GLY A 122 -14.57 7.60 -5.14
C GLY A 122 -13.68 6.66 -4.33
N THR A 123 -14.32 5.96 -3.40
CA THR A 123 -13.65 4.93 -2.61
C THR A 123 -13.28 3.76 -3.51
N HIS A 124 -12.00 3.50 -3.60
CA HIS A 124 -11.55 2.21 -4.13
C HIS A 124 -12.11 1.14 -3.18
N HIS A 125 -13.22 0.50 -3.58
CA HIS A 125 -13.60 -0.73 -2.91
C HIS A 125 -12.45 -1.70 -3.10
N ALA A 126 -11.80 -2.01 -1.99
CA ALA A 126 -10.60 -2.83 -1.91
C ALA A 126 -10.79 -4.30 -2.39
N GLU A 127 -11.92 -4.59 -3.05
CA GLU A 127 -12.39 -5.94 -3.34
C GLU A 127 -11.59 -6.68 -4.41
N THR A 128 -10.76 -6.01 -5.20
CA THR A 128 -10.16 -6.64 -6.39
C THR A 128 -8.64 -6.81 -6.39
N GLY A 129 -7.92 -6.18 -5.50
CA GLY A 129 -6.45 -6.23 -5.48
C GLY A 129 -5.88 -7.33 -4.59
N ILE A 130 -4.91 -8.11 -5.08
CA ILE A 130 -4.18 -9.12 -4.27
C ILE A 130 -3.53 -8.50 -3.04
N LEU A 131 -3.01 -7.28 -3.16
CA LEU A 131 -2.38 -6.54 -2.04
C LEU A 131 -3.41 -6.13 -0.99
N SER A 132 -4.60 -5.71 -1.41
CA SER A 132 -5.68 -5.35 -0.52
C SER A 132 -6.18 -6.56 0.27
N ARG A 133 -6.42 -7.69 -0.40
CA ARG A 133 -6.80 -8.95 0.26
C ARG A 133 -5.74 -9.43 1.26
N LYS A 134 -4.46 -9.23 0.94
CA LYS A 134 -3.36 -9.58 1.86
C LYS A 134 -3.32 -8.66 3.09
N ALA A 135 -3.59 -7.37 2.92
CA ALA A 135 -3.68 -6.42 4.02
C ALA A 135 -4.89 -6.72 4.92
N GLU A 136 -6.06 -6.95 4.33
CA GLU A 136 -7.28 -7.34 5.03
C GLU A 136 -7.12 -8.65 5.81
N LEU A 137 -6.51 -9.66 5.20
CA LEU A 137 -6.22 -10.93 5.86
C LEU A 137 -5.28 -10.75 7.05
N ARG A 138 -4.33 -9.84 6.96
CA ARG A 138 -3.42 -9.52 8.08
C ARG A 138 -4.15 -8.80 9.20
N GLU A 139 -5.02 -7.87 8.88
CA GLU A 139 -5.84 -7.14 9.85
C GLU A 139 -6.82 -8.07 10.56
N LEU A 140 -7.52 -8.92 9.81
CA LEU A 140 -8.41 -9.95 10.36
C LEU A 140 -7.69 -10.92 11.29
N LYS A 141 -6.48 -11.35 10.95
CA LYS A 141 -5.66 -12.19 11.83
C LYS A 141 -5.30 -11.50 13.14
N ASN A 142 -4.93 -10.22 13.07
CA ASN A 142 -4.62 -9.45 14.28
C ASN A 142 -5.87 -9.28 15.16
N THR A 143 -7.02 -9.01 14.56
CA THR A 143 -8.30 -8.90 15.30
C THR A 143 -8.70 -10.22 15.93
N LEU A 144 -8.46 -11.34 15.24
CA LEU A 144 -8.72 -12.68 15.79
C LEU A 144 -7.89 -12.90 17.06
N ILE A 145 -6.58 -12.68 17.01
CA ILE A 145 -5.69 -12.85 18.16
C ILE A 145 -6.15 -11.99 19.35
N GLN A 146 -6.45 -10.71 19.10
CA GLN A 146 -6.95 -9.81 20.15
C GLN A 146 -8.27 -10.30 20.78
N THR A 147 -9.16 -10.85 19.96
CA THR A 147 -10.44 -11.37 20.44
C THR A 147 -10.25 -12.66 21.25
N GLU A 148 -9.35 -13.54 20.83
CA GLU A 148 -8.99 -14.75 21.56
C GLU A 148 -8.38 -14.42 22.93
N ASP A 149 -7.46 -13.45 22.99
CA ASP A 149 -6.87 -12.96 24.23
C ASP A 149 -7.93 -12.37 25.17
N PHE A 150 -8.87 -11.60 24.63
CA PHE A 150 -9.98 -11.04 25.39
C PHE A 150 -10.91 -12.14 25.98
N ILE A 151 -11.22 -13.16 25.18
CA ILE A 151 -12.01 -14.31 25.63
C ILE A 151 -11.29 -15.05 26.74
N ALA A 152 -9.99 -15.30 26.63
CA ALA A 152 -9.21 -15.97 27.67
C ALA A 152 -9.22 -15.21 28.99
N LEU A 153 -9.04 -13.89 28.96
CA LEU A 153 -9.12 -13.02 30.13
C LEU A 153 -10.51 -13.04 30.75
N ALA A 154 -11.56 -12.97 29.94
CA ALA A 154 -12.93 -13.00 30.43
C ALA A 154 -13.27 -14.36 31.09
N GLN A 155 -12.80 -15.47 30.53
CA GLN A 155 -12.97 -16.80 31.10
C GLN A 155 -12.24 -16.94 32.44
N SER A 156 -11.00 -16.46 32.53
CA SER A 156 -10.25 -16.47 33.78
C SER A 156 -10.97 -15.70 34.89
N SER A 157 -11.48 -14.50 34.61
CA SER A 157 -12.24 -13.69 35.55
C SER A 157 -13.56 -14.36 35.98
N LEU A 158 -14.21 -15.03 35.04
CA LEU A 158 -15.43 -15.79 35.33
C LEU A 158 -15.17 -16.98 36.26
N ASP A 159 -14.08 -17.70 36.07
CA ASP A 159 -13.70 -18.85 36.90
C ASP A 159 -13.26 -18.40 38.31
N GLU A 160 -12.55 -17.26 38.43
CA GLU A 160 -12.24 -16.65 39.72
C GLU A 160 -13.52 -16.26 40.47
N THR A 161 -14.48 -15.65 39.77
CA THR A 161 -15.75 -15.25 40.40
C THR A 161 -16.58 -16.44 40.82
N LYS A 162 -16.64 -17.50 40.03
CA LYS A 162 -17.30 -18.76 40.41
C LYS A 162 -16.66 -19.41 41.63
N SER A 163 -15.34 -19.41 41.68
CA SER A 163 -14.61 -19.96 42.85
C SER A 163 -14.89 -19.16 44.13
N ALA A 164 -14.95 -17.82 44.01
CA ALA A 164 -15.29 -16.95 45.13
C ALA A 164 -16.74 -17.18 45.64
N ILE A 165 -17.69 -17.37 44.73
CA ILE A 165 -19.07 -17.69 45.07
C ILE A 165 -19.14 -19.04 45.82
N SER A 166 -18.53 -20.07 45.28
CA SER A 166 -18.51 -21.40 45.92
C SER A 166 -17.91 -21.37 47.32
N LEU A 167 -16.84 -20.59 47.55
CA LEU A 167 -16.25 -20.38 48.86
C LEU A 167 -17.17 -19.62 49.83
N ALA A 168 -17.94 -18.67 49.32
CA ALA A 168 -18.93 -17.94 50.13
C ALA A 168 -20.10 -18.83 50.53
N ASP A 169 -20.61 -19.64 49.61
CA ASP A 169 -21.70 -20.59 49.88
C ASP A 169 -21.33 -21.62 50.97
N THR A 170 -20.11 -22.19 50.88
CA THR A 170 -19.62 -23.12 51.93
C THR A 170 -19.44 -22.47 53.30
N ARG A 171 -19.24 -21.15 53.37
CA ARG A 171 -19.18 -20.42 54.67
C ARG A 171 -20.54 -20.11 55.28
N ILE A 172 -21.58 -20.05 54.44
CA ILE A 172 -22.96 -19.81 54.90
C ILE A 172 -23.61 -21.09 55.45
N GLU A 173 -23.21 -22.24 54.90
CA GLU A 173 -23.74 -23.56 55.32
C GLU A 173 -23.11 -24.13 56.62
N ASN A 174 -21.99 -23.55 57.08
CA ASN A 174 -21.33 -23.90 58.33
C ASN A 174 -21.63 -22.87 59.46
#